data_6c53d2d129f24369b9749c863dae9a71
#
_entry.id   6c53d2d129f24369b9749c863dae9a71
#
_cell.length_a   1.000
_cell.length_b   1.000
_cell.length_c   1.000
_cell.angle_alpha   90.00
_cell.angle_beta   90.00
_cell.angle_gamma   90.00
#
_symmetry.space_group_name_H-M   'P 1'
#
loop_
_entity.id
_entity.type
_entity.pdbx_description
1 polymer ?
#
loop_
_entity_poly.entity_id
_entity_poly.type
_entity_poly.pdbx_seq_one_letter_code
_entity_poly.pdbx_strand_id
1 'polypeptide(L)'
;QDVLDYHASRYVPNNVVLSIAGDVDAAEILSHLELLVEDLKSRPLNREPIPHEPHQFGSRRVRKEFAVPYSKLHLAWRLPCSAHPDTPALSALSSILGGGRSARFYEKFHDRLGLVYSIEVHSNQSETDEGAFTISMDVDRAQRDKVRDLVLQELRNLAEEDFTEDLKRV
;
A
#
# COMPACT_ATOMS: atom_id res chain seq x y z
N GLN A 1 16.81 10.70 17.71
CA GLN A 1 18.16 10.79 17.13
C GLN A 1 18.21 10.00 15.80
N ASP A 2 17.75 8.75 15.75
CA ASP A 2 17.80 7.85 14.58
C ASP A 2 17.18 8.48 13.31
N VAL A 3 16.07 9.22 13.45
CA VAL A 3 15.41 9.91 12.33
C VAL A 3 16.30 11.04 11.77
N LEU A 4 16.96 11.80 12.65
CA LEU A 4 17.86 12.88 12.24
C LEU A 4 19.11 12.32 11.54
N ASP A 5 19.65 11.24 12.06
CA ASP A 5 20.83 10.56 11.51
C ASP A 5 20.50 9.94 10.14
N TYR A 6 19.33 9.31 10.02
CA TYR A 6 18.82 8.81 8.73
C TYR A 6 18.65 9.96 7.72
N HIS A 7 17.98 11.04 8.12
CA HIS A 7 17.80 12.21 7.27
C HIS A 7 19.16 12.76 6.79
N ALA A 8 20.09 13.03 7.72
CA ALA A 8 21.40 13.56 7.39
C ALA A 8 22.23 12.65 6.46
N SER A 9 22.01 11.34 6.53
CA SER A 9 22.71 10.36 5.70
C SER A 9 22.13 10.20 4.29
N ARG A 10 20.83 10.47 4.10
CA ARG A 10 20.12 10.19 2.83
C ARG A 10 19.75 11.45 2.05
N TYR A 11 19.46 12.56 2.74
CA TYR A 11 19.09 13.84 2.12
C TYR A 11 20.34 14.65 1.82
N VAL A 12 21.07 14.21 0.80
CA VAL A 12 22.30 14.85 0.31
C VAL A 12 22.15 15.18 -1.18
N PRO A 13 22.82 16.23 -1.69
CA PRO A 13 22.61 16.72 -3.06
C PRO A 13 22.76 15.64 -4.15
N ASN A 14 23.72 14.77 -3.99
CA ASN A 14 23.97 13.66 -4.93
C ASN A 14 22.99 12.49 -4.82
N ASN A 15 21.96 12.59 -3.99
CA ASN A 15 20.83 11.65 -3.88
C ASN A 15 19.48 12.32 -4.17
N VAL A 16 19.49 13.53 -4.74
CA VAL A 16 18.27 14.27 -5.08
C VAL A 16 18.23 14.48 -6.59
N VAL A 17 17.07 14.27 -7.17
CA VAL A 17 16.74 14.60 -8.55
C VAL A 17 15.62 15.63 -8.52
N LEU A 18 15.85 16.77 -9.17
CA LEU A 18 14.84 17.81 -9.33
C LEU A 18 14.31 17.79 -10.75
N SER A 19 13.00 17.72 -10.90
CA SER A 19 12.32 17.83 -12.19
C SER A 19 11.36 19.02 -12.16
N ILE A 20 11.49 19.92 -13.15
CA ILE A 20 10.63 21.09 -13.28
C ILE A 20 9.98 21.02 -14.66
N ALA A 21 8.65 21.10 -14.70
CA ALA A 21 7.86 21.11 -15.92
C ALA A 21 6.86 22.27 -15.89
N GLY A 22 6.75 22.99 -17.01
CA GLY A 22 5.85 24.14 -17.15
C GLY A 22 6.32 25.07 -18.25
N ASP A 23 5.72 26.26 -18.30
CA ASP A 23 6.17 27.35 -19.18
C ASP A 23 7.36 28.09 -18.54
N VAL A 24 8.55 27.51 -18.69
CA VAL A 24 9.77 27.97 -18.02
C VAL A 24 10.94 28.03 -19.01
N ASP A 25 11.83 29.01 -18.84
CA ASP A 25 13.13 29.05 -19.52
C ASP A 25 14.12 28.17 -18.74
N ALA A 26 14.66 27.14 -19.40
CA ALA A 26 15.57 26.21 -18.77
C ALA A 26 16.90 26.85 -18.33
N ALA A 27 17.41 27.84 -19.09
CA ALA A 27 18.67 28.50 -18.77
C ALA A 27 18.53 29.43 -17.54
N GLU A 28 17.42 30.14 -17.44
CA GLU A 28 17.10 30.98 -16.29
C GLU A 28 16.93 30.13 -15.02
N ILE A 29 16.16 29.05 -15.12
CA ILE A 29 15.94 28.14 -13.99
C ILE A 29 17.25 27.51 -13.52
N LEU A 30 18.09 27.01 -14.44
CA LEU A 30 19.38 26.42 -14.08
C LEU A 30 20.29 27.43 -13.36
N SER A 31 20.35 28.68 -13.85
CA SER A 31 21.14 29.71 -13.19
C SER A 31 20.66 29.99 -11.76
N HIS A 32 19.35 30.06 -11.54
CA HIS A 32 18.80 30.24 -10.20
C HIS A 32 19.07 29.01 -9.30
N LEU A 33 18.96 27.79 -9.84
CA LEU A 33 19.23 26.58 -9.08
C LEU A 33 20.70 26.46 -8.66
N GLU A 34 21.64 26.81 -9.55
CA GLU A 34 23.07 26.81 -9.23
C GLU A 34 23.37 27.68 -8.01
N LEU A 35 22.78 28.87 -7.93
CA LEU A 35 22.92 29.78 -6.77
C LEU A 35 22.32 29.16 -5.49
N LEU A 36 21.16 28.47 -5.58
CA LEU A 36 20.49 27.87 -4.43
C LEU A 36 21.22 26.67 -3.88
N VAL A 37 21.98 25.95 -4.70
CA VAL A 37 22.68 24.71 -4.30
C VAL A 37 24.18 24.90 -4.12
N GLU A 38 24.72 26.10 -4.29
CA GLU A 38 26.16 26.39 -4.24
C GLU A 38 26.81 25.91 -2.95
N ASP A 39 26.13 26.08 -1.80
CA ASP A 39 26.64 25.70 -0.49
C ASP A 39 26.41 24.20 -0.16
N LEU A 40 25.67 23.46 -0.99
CA LEU A 40 25.35 22.07 -0.75
C LEU A 40 26.52 21.16 -1.16
N LYS A 41 27.04 20.41 -0.18
CA LYS A 41 28.19 19.51 -0.41
C LYS A 41 27.72 18.08 -0.59
N SER A 42 28.14 17.46 -1.69
CA SER A 42 27.99 16.01 -1.90
C SER A 42 28.67 15.22 -0.78
N ARG A 43 28.04 14.12 -0.38
CA ARG A 43 28.56 13.20 0.65
C ARG A 43 28.49 11.77 0.15
N PRO A 44 29.37 10.86 0.61
CA PRO A 44 29.26 9.44 0.28
C PRO A 44 27.90 8.88 0.75
N LEU A 45 27.20 8.21 -0.17
CA LEU A 45 25.98 7.47 0.14
C LEU A 45 26.35 6.03 0.50
N ASN A 46 26.23 5.69 1.77
CA ASN A 46 26.29 4.30 2.18
C ASN A 46 24.92 3.67 1.97
N ARG A 47 24.72 3.00 0.83
CA ARG A 47 23.50 2.25 0.52
C ARG A 47 23.70 0.83 1.02
N GLU A 48 23.32 0.57 2.26
CA GLU A 48 23.20 -0.80 2.71
C GLU A 48 22.10 -1.52 1.91
N PRO A 49 22.38 -2.72 1.37
CA PRO A 49 21.36 -3.49 0.70
C PRO A 49 20.23 -3.83 1.67
N ILE A 50 18.99 -3.59 1.26
CA ILE A 50 17.83 -4.01 2.04
C ILE A 50 17.78 -5.54 1.99
N PRO A 51 17.84 -6.24 3.13
CA PRO A 51 17.75 -7.70 3.14
C PRO A 51 16.38 -8.14 2.65
N HIS A 52 16.35 -9.15 1.76
CA HIS A 52 15.09 -9.76 1.35
C HIS A 52 14.38 -10.40 2.52
N GLU A 53 13.07 -10.23 2.58
CA GLU A 53 12.26 -10.91 3.58
C GLU A 53 12.29 -12.43 3.38
N PRO A 54 12.48 -13.23 4.45
CA PRO A 54 12.46 -14.69 4.35
C PRO A 54 11.09 -15.19 3.89
N HIS A 55 11.10 -16.30 3.15
CA HIS A 55 9.86 -16.92 2.69
C HIS A 55 8.92 -17.28 3.84
N GLN A 56 7.63 -16.97 3.67
CA GLN A 56 6.63 -17.27 4.69
C GLN A 56 6.03 -18.68 4.45
N PHE A 57 6.32 -19.63 5.33
CA PHE A 57 5.84 -21.02 5.22
C PHE A 57 4.45 -21.27 5.79
N GLY A 58 3.79 -20.27 6.37
CA GLY A 58 2.45 -20.42 6.94
C GLY A 58 1.85 -19.10 7.38
N SER A 59 0.57 -19.14 7.77
CA SER A 59 -0.11 -17.95 8.28
C SER A 59 0.47 -17.49 9.62
N ARG A 60 0.66 -16.18 9.76
CA ARG A 60 1.08 -15.54 11.01
C ARG A 60 -0.10 -14.76 11.58
N ARG A 61 -0.28 -14.80 12.89
CA ARG A 61 -1.33 -14.05 13.58
C ARG A 61 -0.75 -13.31 14.76
N VAL A 62 -1.05 -12.00 14.83
CA VAL A 62 -0.69 -11.16 15.97
C VAL A 62 -1.96 -10.52 16.49
N ARG A 63 -2.12 -10.47 17.80
CA ARG A 63 -3.18 -9.74 18.48
C ARG A 63 -2.57 -8.82 19.52
N LYS A 64 -2.98 -7.55 19.47
CA LYS A 64 -2.64 -6.54 20.48
C LYS A 64 -3.93 -5.90 20.98
N GLU A 65 -3.94 -5.54 22.25
CA GLU A 65 -5.09 -4.88 22.87
C GLU A 65 -4.75 -3.42 23.15
N PHE A 66 -5.66 -2.55 22.75
CA PHE A 66 -5.57 -1.11 22.94
C PHE A 66 -6.90 -0.58 23.46
N ALA A 67 -6.87 0.57 24.13
CA ALA A 67 -8.07 1.28 24.57
C ALA A 67 -8.72 2.02 23.39
N VAL A 68 -9.34 1.26 22.47
CA VAL A 68 -10.02 1.78 21.28
C VAL A 68 -11.49 1.29 21.24
N PRO A 69 -12.43 2.06 20.66
CA PRO A 69 -13.85 1.72 20.67
C PRO A 69 -14.21 0.49 19.83
N TYR A 70 -13.45 0.19 18.78
CA TYR A 70 -13.66 -0.93 17.84
C TYR A 70 -12.37 -1.70 17.61
N SER A 71 -12.49 -2.89 17.02
CA SER A 71 -11.33 -3.70 16.63
C SER A 71 -10.88 -3.34 15.22
N LYS A 72 -9.59 -3.14 15.04
CA LYS A 72 -8.95 -3.09 13.72
C LYS A 72 -8.55 -4.51 13.32
N LEU A 73 -9.11 -4.99 12.23
CA LEU A 73 -8.76 -6.27 11.62
C LEU A 73 -7.98 -6.00 10.34
N HIS A 74 -6.78 -6.55 10.27
CA HIS A 74 -5.90 -6.39 9.11
C HIS A 74 -5.51 -7.77 8.59
N LEU A 75 -5.82 -8.03 7.33
CA LEU A 75 -5.44 -9.24 6.62
C LEU A 75 -4.43 -8.86 5.55
N ALA A 76 -3.38 -9.65 5.39
CA ALA A 76 -2.33 -9.37 4.41
C ALA A 76 -1.84 -10.65 3.73
N TRP A 77 -1.59 -10.56 2.44
CA TRP A 77 -0.97 -11.60 1.61
C TRP A 77 0.21 -11.00 0.88
N ARG A 78 1.25 -11.79 0.70
CA ARG A 78 2.42 -11.35 -0.08
C ARG A 78 2.04 -11.23 -1.55
N LEU A 79 2.56 -10.18 -2.18
CA LEU A 79 2.45 -9.95 -3.61
C LEU A 79 3.83 -9.99 -4.26
N PRO A 80 3.92 -10.37 -5.53
CA PRO A 80 5.15 -10.19 -6.31
C PRO A 80 5.49 -8.71 -6.45
N CYS A 81 6.73 -8.42 -6.86
CA CYS A 81 7.17 -7.05 -7.16
C CYS A 81 6.36 -6.42 -8.31
N SER A 82 6.41 -5.10 -8.42
CA SER A 82 5.63 -4.33 -9.39
C SER A 82 5.92 -4.68 -10.87
N ALA A 83 7.08 -5.24 -11.17
CA ALA A 83 7.45 -5.71 -12.52
C ALA A 83 6.80 -7.05 -12.90
N HIS A 84 6.09 -7.71 -12.00
CA HIS A 84 5.47 -9.01 -12.28
C HIS A 84 4.28 -8.88 -13.26
N PRO A 85 4.09 -9.84 -14.19
CA PRO A 85 2.99 -9.80 -15.17
C PRO A 85 1.58 -9.70 -14.55
N ASP A 86 1.38 -10.24 -13.35
CA ASP A 86 0.09 -10.24 -12.66
C ASP A 86 -0.23 -8.91 -11.96
N THR A 87 0.70 -7.96 -11.92
CA THR A 87 0.52 -6.66 -11.25
C THR A 87 -0.74 -5.92 -11.69
N PRO A 88 -1.05 -5.79 -13.00
CA PRO A 88 -2.28 -5.12 -13.43
C PRO A 88 -3.55 -5.83 -12.95
N ALA A 89 -3.56 -7.16 -12.97
CA ALA A 89 -4.70 -7.95 -12.49
C ALA A 89 -4.92 -7.79 -10.97
N LEU A 90 -3.84 -7.78 -10.19
CA LEU A 90 -3.90 -7.56 -8.75
C LEU A 90 -4.36 -6.14 -8.38
N SER A 91 -3.96 -5.14 -9.17
CA SER A 91 -4.43 -3.76 -9.01
C SER A 91 -5.92 -3.64 -9.36
N ALA A 92 -6.37 -4.25 -10.46
CA ALA A 92 -7.79 -4.30 -10.82
C ALA A 92 -8.62 -5.00 -9.74
N LEU A 93 -8.13 -6.14 -9.22
CA LEU A 93 -8.78 -6.86 -8.13
C LEU A 93 -8.95 -5.99 -6.88
N SER A 94 -7.91 -5.25 -6.48
CA SER A 94 -8.00 -4.35 -5.31
C SER A 94 -9.05 -3.25 -5.53
N SER A 95 -9.15 -2.71 -6.74
CA SER A 95 -10.14 -1.68 -7.10
C SER A 95 -11.57 -2.25 -7.07
N ILE A 96 -11.80 -3.43 -7.63
CA ILE A 96 -13.11 -4.12 -7.61
C ILE A 96 -13.56 -4.39 -6.17
N LEU A 97 -12.65 -4.86 -5.32
CA LEU A 97 -12.98 -5.26 -3.96
C LEU A 97 -13.13 -4.07 -3.01
N GLY A 98 -12.31 -3.01 -3.16
CA GLY A 98 -12.23 -1.93 -2.19
C GLY A 98 -12.00 -0.52 -2.74
N GLY A 99 -12.15 -0.29 -4.04
CA GLY A 99 -11.91 1.00 -4.72
C GLY A 99 -12.97 2.07 -4.47
N GLY A 100 -13.58 2.10 -3.28
CA GLY A 100 -14.57 3.10 -2.89
C GLY A 100 -15.91 2.52 -2.43
N ARG A 101 -16.94 3.38 -2.31
CA ARG A 101 -18.24 2.98 -1.74
C ARG A 101 -19.04 2.03 -2.63
N SER A 102 -18.80 2.04 -3.92
CA SER A 102 -19.42 1.11 -4.91
C SER A 102 -18.66 -0.20 -5.03
N ALA A 103 -17.57 -0.36 -4.31
CA ALA A 103 -16.76 -1.57 -4.35
C ALA A 103 -17.47 -2.74 -3.66
N ARG A 104 -17.24 -3.95 -4.17
CA ARG A 104 -17.94 -5.17 -3.77
C ARG A 104 -17.92 -5.44 -2.26
N PHE A 105 -16.78 -5.26 -1.61
CA PHE A 105 -16.67 -5.51 -0.18
C PHE A 105 -17.33 -4.42 0.66
N TYR A 106 -17.27 -3.15 0.22
CA TYR A 106 -17.98 -2.08 0.90
C TYR A 106 -19.49 -2.32 0.82
N GLU A 107 -20.03 -2.54 -0.38
CA GLU A 107 -21.46 -2.82 -0.57
C GLU A 107 -21.92 -4.03 0.25
N LYS A 108 -21.16 -5.15 0.23
CA LYS A 108 -21.53 -6.38 0.94
C LYS A 108 -21.40 -6.26 2.44
N PHE A 109 -20.23 -5.87 2.96
CA PHE A 109 -19.95 -5.95 4.39
C PHE A 109 -20.39 -4.72 5.16
N HIS A 110 -20.37 -3.54 4.54
CA HIS A 110 -20.82 -2.30 5.15
C HIS A 110 -22.31 -2.07 4.92
N ASP A 111 -22.75 -1.96 3.65
CA ASP A 111 -24.11 -1.49 3.34
C ASP A 111 -25.18 -2.59 3.54
N ARG A 112 -24.93 -3.81 3.06
CA ARG A 112 -25.92 -4.91 3.14
C ARG A 112 -25.90 -5.63 4.48
N LEU A 113 -24.72 -5.97 5.01
CA LEU A 113 -24.61 -6.77 6.21
C LEU A 113 -24.43 -5.95 7.48
N GLY A 114 -23.97 -4.69 7.39
CA GLY A 114 -23.72 -3.81 8.53
C GLY A 114 -22.70 -4.37 9.51
N LEU A 115 -21.71 -5.14 9.03
CA LEU A 115 -20.75 -5.86 9.87
C LEU A 115 -19.44 -5.11 10.09
N VAL A 116 -19.16 -4.08 9.27
CA VAL A 116 -17.94 -3.28 9.34
C VAL A 116 -18.28 -1.80 9.36
N TYR A 117 -17.50 -1.01 10.07
CA TYR A 117 -17.58 0.46 10.05
C TYR A 117 -16.80 1.04 8.87
N SER A 118 -15.69 0.39 8.51
CA SER A 118 -14.91 0.70 7.33
C SER A 118 -14.30 -0.58 6.76
N ILE A 119 -14.05 -0.58 5.46
CA ILE A 119 -13.29 -1.63 4.77
C ILE A 119 -12.51 -1.00 3.62
N GLU A 120 -11.24 -1.32 3.55
CA GLU A 120 -10.31 -0.83 2.54
C GLU A 120 -9.48 -2.00 2.01
N VAL A 121 -9.26 -2.01 0.71
CA VAL A 121 -8.43 -3.03 0.04
C VAL A 121 -7.36 -2.34 -0.77
N HIS A 122 -6.11 -2.74 -0.56
CA HIS A 122 -4.97 -2.17 -1.25
C HIS A 122 -4.06 -3.25 -1.82
N SER A 123 -3.54 -2.99 -3.01
CA SER A 123 -2.48 -3.75 -3.66
C SER A 123 -1.21 -2.89 -3.63
N ASN A 124 -0.41 -3.04 -2.58
CA ASN A 124 0.83 -2.29 -2.40
C ASN A 124 2.01 -3.13 -2.89
N GLN A 125 2.47 -2.85 -4.10
CA GLN A 125 3.62 -3.53 -4.69
C GLN A 125 4.88 -2.70 -4.48
N SER A 126 5.99 -3.38 -4.20
CA SER A 126 7.32 -2.77 -4.14
C SER A 126 8.01 -2.90 -5.49
N GLU A 127 8.86 -1.96 -5.84
CA GLU A 127 9.67 -2.03 -7.08
C GLU A 127 10.78 -3.08 -6.97
N THR A 128 11.32 -3.30 -5.79
CA THR A 128 12.54 -4.08 -5.56
C THR A 128 12.32 -5.40 -4.83
N ASP A 129 11.16 -5.56 -4.16
CA ASP A 129 10.88 -6.73 -3.33
C ASP A 129 9.39 -7.10 -3.40
N GLU A 130 9.00 -8.13 -2.65
CA GLU A 130 7.61 -8.52 -2.52
C GLU A 130 6.78 -7.41 -1.87
N GLY A 131 5.57 -7.22 -2.37
CA GLY A 131 4.58 -6.30 -1.84
C GLY A 131 3.57 -6.97 -0.90
N ALA A 132 2.45 -6.27 -0.65
CA ALA A 132 1.35 -6.81 0.14
C ALA A 132 -0.02 -6.44 -0.44
N PHE A 133 -0.87 -7.44 -0.61
CA PHE A 133 -2.31 -7.25 -0.77
C PHE A 133 -2.93 -7.19 0.62
N THR A 134 -3.61 -6.10 0.94
CA THR A 134 -4.11 -5.88 2.29
C THR A 134 -5.61 -5.57 2.29
N ILE A 135 -6.30 -6.12 3.29
CA ILE A 135 -7.69 -5.79 3.60
C ILE A 135 -7.72 -5.30 5.04
N SER A 136 -8.06 -4.04 5.22
CA SER A 136 -8.16 -3.38 6.52
C SER A 136 -9.60 -3.08 6.85
N MET A 137 -10.05 -3.39 8.05
CA MET A 137 -11.44 -3.24 8.48
C MET A 137 -11.52 -2.72 9.92
N ASP A 138 -12.48 -1.85 10.15
CA ASP A 138 -12.92 -1.48 11.50
C ASP A 138 -14.22 -2.24 11.81
N VAL A 139 -14.20 -3.06 12.87
CA VAL A 139 -15.30 -3.98 13.18
C VAL A 139 -15.67 -3.94 14.66
N ASP A 140 -16.90 -4.32 14.99
CA ASP A 140 -17.27 -4.57 16.38
C ASP A 140 -16.40 -5.71 16.95
N ARG A 141 -15.97 -5.54 18.21
CA ARG A 141 -15.12 -6.53 18.90
C ARG A 141 -15.76 -7.91 18.95
N ALA A 142 -17.08 -7.99 19.13
CA ALA A 142 -17.81 -9.27 19.17
C ALA A 142 -17.93 -9.93 17.78
N GLN A 143 -17.90 -9.15 16.70
CA GLN A 143 -18.09 -9.64 15.33
C GLN A 143 -16.76 -9.96 14.61
N ARG A 144 -15.63 -9.58 15.18
CA ARG A 144 -14.31 -9.66 14.54
C ARG A 144 -13.99 -11.01 13.89
N ASP A 145 -14.14 -12.11 14.62
CA ASP A 145 -13.79 -13.42 14.11
C ASP A 145 -14.76 -13.89 13.02
N LYS A 146 -16.06 -13.58 13.17
CA LYS A 146 -17.08 -13.83 12.16
C LYS A 146 -16.79 -13.05 10.86
N VAL A 147 -16.46 -11.77 10.95
CA VAL A 147 -16.15 -10.91 9.78
C VAL A 147 -14.92 -11.46 9.07
N ARG A 148 -13.85 -11.79 9.80
CA ARG A 148 -12.66 -12.42 9.22
C ARG A 148 -13.02 -13.65 8.40
N ASP A 149 -13.79 -14.56 8.96
CA ASP A 149 -14.12 -15.82 8.32
C ASP A 149 -15.01 -15.63 7.08
N LEU A 150 -15.95 -14.68 7.13
CA LEU A 150 -16.78 -14.30 5.99
C LEU A 150 -15.94 -13.66 4.86
N VAL A 151 -15.01 -12.77 5.18
CA VAL A 151 -14.12 -12.16 4.17
C VAL A 151 -13.23 -13.24 3.52
N LEU A 152 -12.66 -14.14 4.32
CA LEU A 152 -11.85 -15.23 3.78
C LEU A 152 -12.68 -16.22 2.92
N GLN A 153 -13.93 -16.45 3.26
CA GLN A 153 -14.83 -17.26 2.45
C GLN A 153 -15.17 -16.55 1.14
N GLU A 154 -15.46 -15.25 1.19
CA GLU A 154 -15.72 -14.46 -0.01
C GLU A 154 -14.55 -14.49 -0.97
N LEU A 155 -13.31 -14.29 -0.48
CA LEU A 155 -12.11 -14.38 -1.31
C LEU A 155 -11.95 -15.76 -1.98
N ARG A 156 -12.37 -16.83 -1.34
CA ARG A 156 -12.36 -18.17 -1.97
C ARG A 156 -13.42 -18.29 -3.06
N ASN A 157 -14.61 -17.75 -2.83
CA ASN A 157 -15.68 -17.78 -3.81
C ASN A 157 -15.32 -16.98 -5.08
N LEU A 158 -14.55 -15.90 -4.93
CA LEU A 158 -14.09 -15.07 -6.06
C LEU A 158 -13.30 -15.85 -7.11
N ALA A 159 -12.62 -16.93 -6.72
CA ALA A 159 -11.85 -17.75 -7.67
C ALA A 159 -12.72 -18.49 -8.71
N GLU A 160 -14.02 -18.61 -8.44
CA GLU A 160 -15.00 -19.34 -9.26
C GLU A 160 -15.97 -18.39 -10.00
N GLU A 161 -15.85 -17.06 -9.79
CA GLU A 161 -16.80 -16.09 -10.31
C GLU A 161 -16.29 -15.33 -11.56
N ASP A 162 -17.24 -14.86 -12.38
CA ASP A 162 -16.97 -13.97 -13.51
C ASP A 162 -17.01 -12.50 -13.05
N PHE A 163 -15.92 -11.79 -13.26
CA PHE A 163 -15.75 -10.38 -12.88
C PHE A 163 -16.13 -9.38 -13.99
N THR A 164 -16.70 -9.83 -15.11
CA THR A 164 -16.97 -8.98 -16.27
C THR A 164 -17.80 -7.74 -15.92
N GLU A 165 -18.82 -7.88 -15.07
CA GLU A 165 -19.66 -6.75 -14.66
C GLU A 165 -18.95 -5.82 -13.65
N ASP A 166 -18.11 -6.36 -12.78
CA ASP A 166 -17.36 -5.57 -11.82
C ASP A 166 -16.27 -4.74 -12.52
N LEU A 167 -15.63 -5.30 -13.54
CA LEU A 167 -14.62 -4.59 -14.37
C LEU A 167 -15.19 -3.39 -15.12
N LYS A 168 -16.49 -3.37 -15.42
CA LYS A 168 -17.16 -2.22 -16.06
C LYS A 168 -17.40 -1.06 -15.09
N ARG A 169 -17.27 -1.28 -13.78
CA ARG A 169 -17.52 -0.28 -12.73
C ARG A 169 -16.23 0.40 -12.23
N VAL A 170 -15.07 -0.11 -12.61
CA VAL A 170 -13.73 0.38 -12.30
C VAL A 170 -13.21 1.21 -13.46
#